data_773ac63e54f800de2a2b3863b2b3fe6e
#
_entry.id   773ac63e54f800de2a2b3863b2b3fe6e
#
_cell.length_a   1.000
_cell.length_b   1.000
_cell.length_c   1.000
_cell.angle_alpha   90.00
_cell.angle_beta   90.00
_cell.angle_gamma   90.00
#
_symmetry.space_group_name_H-M   'P 1'
#
loop_
_entity.id
_entity.type
_entity.pdbx_description
1 polymer ?
#
loop_
_entity_poly.entity_id
_entity_poly.type
_entity_poly.pdbx_seq_one_letter_code
_entity_poly.pdbx_strand_id
1 'polypeptide(L)'
;MSAGVTIWRCASCRTGYFPEPLLCPRCHGKKFETDRVHEAVVEEISVIRHMIGQENWQPRRIASVLTSGGPRMTVGLRDESGPGATIELFEEGTAPFGRAK
;
A
#
# COMPACT_ATOMS: atom_id res chain seq x y z
N MET A 1 7.46 14.05 1.88
CA MET A 1 6.41 13.10 2.32
C MET A 1 5.07 13.58 1.82
N SER A 2 4.36 12.74 1.08
CA SER A 2 3.09 13.12 0.47
C SER A 2 1.94 12.37 1.14
N ALA A 3 0.86 13.08 1.46
CA ALA A 3 -0.33 12.47 2.05
C ALA A 3 -1.02 11.57 1.02
N GLY A 4 -1.45 10.38 1.46
CA GLY A 4 -2.08 9.39 0.61
C GLY A 4 -1.09 8.62 -0.25
N VAL A 5 -1.60 7.61 -0.93
CA VAL A 5 -0.84 6.76 -1.84
C VAL A 5 -1.58 6.70 -3.17
N THR A 6 -0.83 6.78 -4.27
CA THR A 6 -1.42 6.71 -5.61
C THR A 6 -1.78 5.27 -5.94
N ILE A 7 -3.00 5.07 -6.41
CA ILE A 7 -3.45 3.80 -6.98
C ILE A 7 -3.88 4.05 -8.43
N TRP A 8 -4.07 2.98 -9.17
CA TRP A 8 -4.50 3.05 -10.56
C TRP A 8 -5.87 2.39 -10.68
N ARG A 9 -6.80 3.12 -11.27
CA ARG A 9 -8.18 2.67 -11.43
C ARG A 9 -8.47 2.45 -12.91
N CYS A 10 -8.97 1.27 -13.26
CA CYS A 10 -9.31 0.97 -14.63
C CYS A 10 -10.40 1.92 -15.13
N ALA A 11 -10.15 2.56 -16.28
CA ALA A 11 -11.08 3.53 -16.84
C ALA A 11 -12.40 2.88 -17.29
N SER A 12 -12.39 1.59 -17.56
CA SER A 12 -13.59 0.88 -18.06
C SER A 12 -14.41 0.28 -16.91
N CYS A 13 -13.80 -0.55 -16.06
CA CYS A 13 -14.55 -1.26 -15.01
C CYS A 13 -14.39 -0.64 -13.61
N ARG A 14 -13.57 0.38 -13.49
CA ARG A 14 -13.36 1.15 -12.25
C ARG A 14 -12.70 0.38 -11.10
N THR A 15 -12.14 -0.79 -11.36
CA THR A 15 -11.41 -1.55 -10.34
C THR A 15 -10.08 -0.87 -10.05
N GLY A 16 -9.74 -0.75 -8.77
CA GLY A 16 -8.47 -0.14 -8.35
C GLY A 16 -7.36 -1.17 -8.23
N TYR A 17 -6.13 -0.76 -8.57
CA TYR A 17 -4.94 -1.61 -8.51
C TYR A 17 -3.74 -0.86 -7.94
N PHE A 18 -2.86 -1.62 -7.32
CA PHE A 18 -1.55 -1.16 -6.88
C PHE A 18 -0.56 -2.31 -6.97
N PRO A 19 0.56 -2.15 -7.68
CA PRO A 19 0.92 -1.05 -8.59
C PRO A 19 0.15 -1.10 -9.90
N GLU A 20 0.46 -0.19 -10.83
CA GLU A 20 -0.22 -0.13 -12.13
C GLU A 20 0.00 -1.41 -12.93
N PRO A 21 -1.06 -2.12 -13.33
CA PRO A 21 -0.92 -3.31 -14.17
C PRO A 21 -0.74 -2.92 -15.64
N LEU A 22 -0.23 -3.86 -16.45
CA LEU A 22 -0.11 -3.63 -17.89
C LEU A 22 -1.49 -3.60 -18.57
N LEU A 23 -2.42 -4.40 -18.05
CA LEU A 23 -3.82 -4.38 -18.48
C LEU A 23 -4.68 -4.84 -17.31
N CYS A 24 -5.96 -4.50 -17.37
CA CYS A 24 -6.88 -4.87 -16.31
C CYS A 24 -7.17 -6.38 -16.33
N PRO A 25 -6.93 -7.11 -15.24
CA PRO A 25 -7.23 -8.54 -15.19
C PRO A 25 -8.71 -8.87 -15.30
N ARG A 26 -9.59 -7.91 -15.03
CA ARG A 26 -11.04 -8.14 -15.06
C ARG A 26 -11.65 -7.91 -16.43
N CYS A 27 -11.30 -6.80 -17.09
CA CYS A 27 -11.93 -6.42 -18.35
C CYS A 27 -10.95 -6.29 -19.50
N HIS A 28 -9.66 -6.53 -19.26
CA HIS A 28 -8.59 -6.45 -20.24
C HIS A 28 -8.37 -5.05 -20.82
N GLY A 29 -8.92 -4.03 -20.18
CA GLY A 29 -8.69 -2.64 -20.57
C GLY A 29 -7.25 -2.23 -20.33
N LYS A 30 -6.76 -1.26 -21.10
CA LYS A 30 -5.37 -0.80 -21.02
C LYS A 30 -5.24 0.62 -20.48
N LYS A 31 -6.35 1.31 -20.27
CA LYS A 31 -6.34 2.68 -19.79
C LYS A 31 -6.63 2.73 -18.30
N PHE A 32 -5.80 3.45 -17.58
CA PHE A 32 -5.92 3.61 -16.13
C PHE A 32 -5.88 5.08 -15.77
N GLU A 33 -6.65 5.43 -14.77
CA GLU A 33 -6.64 6.77 -14.18
C GLU A 33 -5.98 6.67 -12.81
N THR A 34 -5.25 7.70 -12.42
CA THR A 34 -4.68 7.74 -11.08
C THR A 34 -5.72 8.24 -10.09
N ASP A 35 -5.64 7.71 -8.87
CA ASP A 35 -6.49 8.12 -7.77
C ASP A 35 -5.61 8.06 -6.51
N ARG A 36 -6.03 8.69 -5.43
CA ARG A 36 -5.27 8.64 -4.18
C ARG A 36 -6.15 8.08 -3.07
N VAL A 37 -5.53 7.22 -2.26
CA VAL A 37 -6.18 6.66 -1.08
C VAL A 37 -5.43 7.13 0.15
N HIS A 38 -6.15 7.51 1.18
CA HIS A 38 -5.59 8.10 2.38
C HIS A 38 -5.68 7.21 3.60
N GLU A 39 -6.51 6.19 3.56
CA GLU A 39 -6.73 5.30 4.70
C GLU A 39 -6.75 3.85 4.29
N ALA A 40 -6.40 2.99 5.24
CA ALA A 40 -6.44 1.55 5.05
C ALA A 40 -6.65 0.87 6.39
N VAL A 41 -7.12 -0.37 6.34
CA VAL A 41 -7.24 -1.23 7.52
C VAL A 41 -6.14 -2.27 7.45
N VAL A 42 -5.41 -2.44 8.54
CA VAL A 42 -4.34 -3.44 8.64
C VAL A 42 -4.95 -4.83 8.72
N GLU A 43 -4.52 -5.73 7.84
CA GLU A 43 -4.96 -7.12 7.83
C GLU A 43 -3.94 -8.05 8.49
N GLU A 44 -2.68 -7.94 8.08
CA GLU A 44 -1.60 -8.76 8.60
C GLU A 44 -0.34 -7.93 8.79
N ILE A 45 0.48 -8.33 9.76
CA ILE A 45 1.75 -7.66 10.04
C ILE A 45 2.88 -8.66 10.00
N SER A 46 3.99 -8.24 9.40
CA SER A 46 5.24 -9.01 9.40
C SER A 46 6.36 -8.08 9.86
N VAL A 47 7.36 -8.67 10.50
CA VAL A 47 8.55 -7.93 10.91
C VAL A 47 9.74 -8.51 10.15
N ILE A 48 10.39 -7.69 9.36
CA ILE A 48 11.62 -8.08 8.67
C ILE A 48 12.77 -7.75 9.60
N ARG A 49 13.38 -8.79 10.20
CA ARG A 49 14.41 -8.63 11.23
C ARG A 49 15.82 -8.47 10.68
N HIS A 50 16.09 -9.05 9.52
CA HIS A 50 17.36 -8.83 8.83
C HIS A 50 17.22 -9.22 7.37
N MET A 51 18.18 -8.76 6.58
CA MET A 51 18.24 -9.07 5.16
C MET A 51 19.64 -9.57 4.84
N ILE A 52 19.76 -10.62 4.03
CA ILE A 52 21.03 -11.20 3.63
C ILE A 52 21.89 -10.13 2.95
N GLY A 53 23.15 -10.00 3.40
CA GLY A 53 24.07 -9.00 2.89
C GLY A 53 23.96 -7.62 3.50
N GLN A 54 23.05 -7.42 4.44
CA GLN A 54 22.84 -6.13 5.12
C GLN A 54 23.28 -6.24 6.57
N GLU A 55 24.47 -5.72 6.89
CA GLU A 55 25.00 -5.80 8.27
C GLU A 55 24.29 -4.85 9.24
N ASN A 56 23.84 -3.71 8.75
CA ASN A 56 23.21 -2.67 9.58
C ASN A 56 21.70 -2.62 9.41
N TRP A 57 21.10 -3.74 9.07
CA TRP A 57 19.66 -3.81 8.87
C TRP A 57 18.92 -3.62 10.19
N GLN A 58 18.01 -2.63 10.20
CA GLN A 58 17.13 -2.41 11.35
C GLN A 58 15.83 -3.19 11.12
N PRO A 59 15.27 -3.83 12.16
CA PRO A 59 13.98 -4.49 12.02
C PRO A 59 12.94 -3.50 11.50
N ARG A 60 12.14 -3.92 10.53
CA ARG A 60 11.11 -3.09 9.93
C ARG A 60 9.78 -3.81 9.97
N ARG A 61 8.75 -3.06 10.32
CA ARG A 61 7.39 -3.58 10.29
C ARG A 61 6.77 -3.29 8.94
N ILE A 62 6.17 -4.32 8.35
CA ILE A 62 5.39 -4.16 7.12
C ILE A 62 4.00 -4.74 7.38
N ALA A 63 3.03 -4.24 6.67
CA ALA A 63 1.66 -4.69 6.82
C ALA A 63 1.00 -4.89 5.47
N SER A 64 0.19 -5.94 5.38
CA SER A 64 -0.75 -6.09 4.29
C SER A 64 -2.02 -5.36 4.70
N VAL A 65 -2.47 -4.42 3.89
CA VAL A 65 -3.59 -3.56 4.23
C VAL A 65 -4.64 -3.55 3.12
N LEU A 66 -5.89 -3.35 3.53
CA LEU A 66 -6.98 -3.13 2.58
C LEU A 66 -7.26 -1.63 2.54
N THR A 67 -7.02 -1.02 1.39
CA THR A 67 -7.19 0.43 1.25
C THR A 67 -8.66 0.80 1.07
N SER A 68 -8.98 2.05 1.40
CA SER A 68 -10.32 2.60 1.21
C SER A 68 -10.71 2.66 -0.27
N GLY A 69 -9.74 2.64 -1.18
CA GLY A 69 -10.00 2.64 -2.62
C GLY A 69 -10.22 1.26 -3.22
N GLY A 70 -10.06 0.19 -2.44
CA GLY A 70 -10.30 -1.17 -2.86
C GLY A 70 -9.09 -2.08 -2.99
N PRO A 71 -7.96 -1.66 -3.58
CA PRO A 71 -6.84 -2.57 -3.72
C PRO A 71 -6.15 -2.84 -2.40
N ARG A 72 -5.66 -4.07 -2.23
CA ARG A 72 -4.76 -4.42 -1.14
C ARG A 72 -3.35 -4.04 -1.53
N MET A 73 -2.55 -3.67 -0.54
CA MET A 73 -1.14 -3.38 -0.78
C MET A 73 -0.32 -3.69 0.47
N THR A 74 0.99 -3.78 0.29
CA THR A 74 1.93 -3.92 1.39
C THR A 74 2.56 -2.55 1.64
N VAL A 75 2.53 -2.11 2.89
CA VAL A 75 3.08 -0.80 3.29
C VAL A 75 4.04 -0.99 4.45
N GLY A 76 4.99 -0.06 4.58
CA GLY A 76 5.82 0.03 5.78
C GLY A 76 5.03 0.70 6.89
N LEU A 77 5.10 0.16 8.12
CA LEU A 77 4.47 0.78 9.28
C LEU A 77 5.48 1.60 10.04
N ARG A 78 5.10 2.81 10.39
CA ARG A 78 5.94 3.72 11.19
C ARG A 78 5.69 3.61 12.69
N ASP A 79 4.71 2.82 13.09
CA ASP A 79 4.33 2.65 14.50
C ASP A 79 3.95 1.20 14.77
N GLU A 80 3.34 0.96 15.93
CA GLU A 80 2.97 -0.38 16.37
C GLU A 80 1.49 -0.71 16.15
N SER A 81 0.86 -0.12 15.14
CA SER A 81 -0.52 -0.46 14.79
C SER A 81 -0.66 -1.96 14.54
N GLY A 82 -1.73 -2.54 15.05
CA GLY A 82 -1.99 -3.97 14.93
C GLY A 82 -3.08 -4.30 13.92
N PRO A 83 -3.33 -5.61 13.68
CA PRO A 83 -4.42 -6.03 12.79
C PRO A 83 -5.76 -5.44 13.21
N GLY A 84 -6.54 -4.99 12.23
CA GLY A 84 -7.82 -4.33 12.47
C GLY A 84 -7.74 -2.83 12.66
N ALA A 85 -6.53 -2.28 12.85
CA ALA A 85 -6.36 -0.85 13.03
C ALA A 85 -6.56 -0.09 11.72
N THR A 86 -7.16 1.10 11.81
CA THR A 86 -7.23 2.02 10.68
C THR A 86 -5.98 2.89 10.71
N ILE A 87 -5.31 2.97 9.59
CA ILE A 87 -4.08 3.74 9.46
C ILE A 87 -4.22 4.81 8.39
N GLU A 88 -3.42 5.86 8.52
CA GLU A 88 -3.27 6.90 7.52
C GLU A 88 -2.14 6.53 6.59
N LEU A 89 -2.38 6.60 5.29
CA LEU A 89 -1.39 6.28 4.27
C LEU A 89 -0.64 7.53 3.82
N PHE A 90 0.63 7.33 3.49
CA PHE A 90 1.45 8.39 2.91
C PHE A 90 2.56 7.77 2.06
N GLU A 91 3.18 8.60 1.23
CA GLU A 91 4.31 8.18 0.41
C GLU A 91 5.58 8.85 0.87
N GLU A 92 6.67 8.09 0.90
CA GLU A 92 8.02 8.61 1.15
C GLU A 92 8.86 8.17 -0.03
N GLY A 93 9.24 9.12 -0.89
CA GLY A 93 9.81 8.78 -2.18
C GLY A 93 8.74 8.07 -3.02
N THR A 94 9.03 6.84 -3.43
CA THR A 94 8.09 6.03 -4.22
C THR A 94 7.46 4.90 -3.39
N ALA A 95 7.78 4.80 -2.11
CA ALA A 95 7.33 3.71 -1.26
C ALA A 95 6.10 4.11 -0.43
N PRO A 96 5.10 3.22 -0.30
CA PRO A 96 3.94 3.48 0.54
C PRO A 96 4.24 3.15 1.99
N PHE A 97 3.75 4.00 2.90
CA PHE A 97 3.87 3.83 4.34
C PHE A 97 2.55 4.12 5.03
N GLY A 98 2.41 3.63 6.24
CA GLY A 98 1.25 3.89 7.06
C GLY A 98 1.64 4.22 8.50
N ARG A 99 0.78 4.97 9.16
CA ARG A 99 0.92 5.31 10.57
C ARG A 99 -0.46 5.38 11.21
N ALA A 100 -0.50 5.28 12.54
CA ALA A 100 -1.76 5.39 13.27
C ALA A 100 -2.46 6.71 12.94
N LYS A 101 -3.75 6.59 12.76
CA LYS A 101 -4.57 7.75 12.42
C LYS A 101 -4.86 8.59 13.68
#